data_f81b80787b7c2dedfb26f6f5ba469dba
#
_entry.id   f81b80787b7c2dedfb26f6f5ba469dba
#
_cell.length_a   1.000
_cell.length_b   1.000
_cell.length_c   1.000
_cell.angle_alpha   90.00
_cell.angle_beta   90.00
_cell.angle_gamma   90.00
#
_symmetry.space_group_name_H-M   'P 1'
#
loop_
_entity.id
_entity.type
_entity.pdbx_description
1 polymer ?
#
loop_
_entity_poly.entity_id
_entity_poly.type
_entity_poly.pdbx_seq_one_letter_code
_entity_poly.pdbx_strand_id
1 'polypeptide(L)'
;MASTNKTTTLDLSQFVGTDKPDWLTDYNEDMEKIDSWATVAESDISTATADASSAKTTASAASTAANQASATANNALNKANEAINNIGNVKTGQIKNTFSGWNGTLYAYYNNNSKIYWIKGQVYGSAQSITNSTKIGQLPDNTYWPAQRLTIYNAGYYRTSNGENALDIQVNTDGSINSFTNAENVTNITLGVMFFDFY
;
A
#
# COMPACT_ATOMS: atom_id res chain seq x y z
N MET A 1 65.72 42.65 36.70
CA MET A 1 65.13 43.17 35.45
C MET A 1 64.34 42.05 34.83
N ALA A 2 63.11 42.31 34.49
CA ALA A 2 62.26 41.33 33.78
C ALA A 2 62.90 40.91 32.44
N SER A 3 62.46 39.81 31.87
CA SER A 3 62.88 39.34 30.55
C SER A 3 62.64 40.40 29.47
N THR A 4 63.57 40.54 28.52
CA THR A 4 63.46 41.50 27.44
C THR A 4 62.45 41.04 26.37
N ASN A 5 62.32 39.76 26.16
CA ASN A 5 61.47 39.17 25.16
C ASN A 5 60.42 38.22 25.80
N LYS A 6 59.30 37.99 25.08
CA LYS A 6 58.25 37.06 25.45
C LYS A 6 57.93 36.09 24.32
N THR A 7 57.45 34.91 24.65
CA THR A 7 56.91 33.98 23.65
C THR A 7 55.56 34.51 23.12
N THR A 8 55.27 34.25 21.84
CA THR A 8 54.07 34.80 21.16
C THR A 8 52.75 34.24 21.66
N THR A 9 52.73 33.01 22.14
CA THR A 9 51.46 32.32 22.48
C THR A 9 51.12 32.45 23.99
N LEU A 10 52.08 32.16 24.86
CA LEU A 10 51.85 32.13 26.30
C LEU A 10 52.47 33.33 27.04
N ASP A 11 53.10 34.23 26.31
CA ASP A 11 53.80 35.39 26.89
C ASP A 11 54.82 35.01 27.97
N LEU A 12 55.49 33.84 27.78
CA LEU A 12 56.51 33.36 28.68
C LEU A 12 57.81 34.12 28.52
N SER A 13 58.54 34.25 29.57
CA SER A 13 59.84 34.97 29.60
C SER A 13 60.88 34.34 28.71
N GLN A 14 61.45 35.15 27.82
CA GLN A 14 62.62 34.81 26.97
C GLN A 14 63.79 35.69 27.34
N PHE A 15 64.77 35.12 28.02
CA PHE A 15 65.94 35.85 28.50
C PHE A 15 67.04 35.95 27.41
N VAL A 16 67.61 37.12 27.29
CA VAL A 16 68.82 37.37 26.47
C VAL A 16 70.03 37.55 27.35
N GLY A 17 71.25 37.42 26.83
CA GLY A 17 72.47 37.35 27.61
C GLY A 17 72.78 38.59 28.48
N THR A 18 72.08 39.69 28.31
CA THR A 18 72.14 40.91 29.09
C THR A 18 71.10 41.04 30.21
N ASP A 19 70.10 40.19 30.19
CA ASP A 19 69.01 40.19 31.17
C ASP A 19 69.56 39.73 32.56
N LYS A 20 68.99 40.28 33.58
CA LYS A 20 69.18 39.84 34.96
C LYS A 20 67.86 39.37 35.52
N PRO A 21 67.50 38.09 35.22
CA PRO A 21 66.19 37.58 35.63
C PRO A 21 66.09 37.51 37.15
N ASP A 22 64.90 37.84 37.70
CA ASP A 22 64.45 37.37 38.98
C ASP A 22 63.89 35.97 38.82
N TRP A 23 64.80 35.00 38.97
CA TRP A 23 64.45 33.59 38.67
C TRP A 23 63.26 33.10 39.45
N LEU A 24 63.01 33.61 40.64
CA LEU A 24 61.87 33.17 41.45
C LEU A 24 60.56 33.74 40.91
N THR A 25 60.55 35.05 40.66
CA THR A 25 59.36 35.77 40.22
C THR A 25 59.03 35.42 38.74
N ASP A 26 59.98 35.58 37.83
CA ASP A 26 59.78 35.33 36.40
C ASP A 26 59.42 33.86 36.12
N TYR A 27 60.06 32.91 36.84
CA TYR A 27 59.74 31.50 36.70
C TYR A 27 58.36 31.15 37.22
N ASN A 28 57.97 31.63 38.41
CA ASN A 28 56.64 31.35 38.97
C ASN A 28 55.53 31.92 38.11
N GLU A 29 55.68 33.14 37.60
CA GLU A 29 54.69 33.75 36.67
C GLU A 29 54.56 32.96 35.38
N ASP A 30 55.66 32.45 34.82
CA ASP A 30 55.60 31.61 33.62
C ASP A 30 54.93 30.24 33.90
N MET A 31 55.16 29.64 35.04
CA MET A 31 54.50 28.39 35.46
C MET A 31 53.03 28.59 35.68
N GLU A 32 52.55 29.69 36.28
CA GLU A 32 51.16 30.01 36.43
C GLU A 32 50.45 30.20 35.09
N LYS A 33 51.11 30.79 34.08
CA LYS A 33 50.58 30.92 32.72
C LYS A 33 50.44 29.57 32.06
N ILE A 34 51.43 28.66 32.21
CA ILE A 34 51.36 27.31 31.68
C ILE A 34 50.23 26.51 32.30
N ASP A 35 50.10 26.59 33.65
CA ASP A 35 49.03 25.87 34.38
C ASP A 35 47.63 26.35 33.98
N SER A 36 47.47 27.68 33.88
CA SER A 36 46.23 28.27 33.38
C SER A 36 45.88 27.82 31.95
N TRP A 37 46.87 27.80 31.05
CA TRP A 37 46.66 27.31 29.68
C TRP A 37 46.29 25.82 29.64
N ALA A 38 46.97 24.99 30.47
CA ALA A 38 46.67 23.57 30.57
C ALA A 38 45.22 23.32 31.04
N THR A 39 44.78 24.08 32.06
CA THR A 39 43.42 24.00 32.59
C THR A 39 42.38 24.33 31.51
N VAL A 40 42.58 25.38 30.72
CA VAL A 40 41.71 25.75 29.61
C VAL A 40 41.72 24.66 28.54
N ALA A 41 42.89 24.16 28.15
CA ALA A 41 42.98 23.11 27.15
C ALA A 41 42.29 21.80 27.56
N GLU A 42 42.38 21.40 28.82
CA GLU A 42 41.65 20.24 29.36
C GLU A 42 40.14 20.46 29.34
N SER A 43 39.66 21.65 29.67
CA SER A 43 38.24 22.01 29.59
C SER A 43 37.71 21.95 28.15
N ASP A 44 38.48 22.51 27.20
CA ASP A 44 38.12 22.52 25.78
C ASP A 44 38.09 21.08 25.18
N ILE A 45 39.06 20.24 25.54
CA ILE A 45 39.09 18.83 25.14
C ILE A 45 37.88 18.08 25.72
N SER A 46 37.56 18.32 26.98
CA SER A 46 36.37 17.71 27.63
C SER A 46 35.07 18.11 26.90
N THR A 47 34.92 19.39 26.60
CA THR A 47 33.75 19.92 25.86
C THR A 47 33.68 19.32 24.44
N ALA A 48 34.78 19.32 23.69
CA ALA A 48 34.83 18.74 22.36
C ALA A 48 34.49 17.25 22.36
N THR A 49 34.95 16.51 23.38
CA THR A 49 34.63 15.08 23.54
C THR A 49 33.15 14.84 23.80
N ALA A 50 32.52 15.67 24.64
CA ALA A 50 31.08 15.62 24.91
C ALA A 50 30.26 15.95 23.67
N ASP A 51 30.64 16.97 22.92
CA ASP A 51 29.99 17.36 21.68
C ASP A 51 30.09 16.26 20.60
N ALA A 52 31.27 15.66 20.45
CA ALA A 52 31.46 14.54 19.53
C ALA A 52 30.60 13.33 19.90
N SER A 53 30.44 13.04 21.18
CA SER A 53 29.57 11.96 21.69
C SER A 53 28.10 12.25 21.42
N SER A 54 27.67 13.48 21.62
CA SER A 54 26.31 13.94 21.34
C SER A 54 26.00 13.88 19.84
N ALA A 55 26.92 14.34 18.99
CA ALA A 55 26.77 14.27 17.54
C ALA A 55 26.68 12.80 17.05
N LYS A 56 27.48 11.90 17.61
CA LYS A 56 27.41 10.46 17.30
C LYS A 56 26.05 9.85 17.67
N THR A 57 25.52 10.21 18.82
CA THR A 57 24.20 9.75 19.29
C THR A 57 23.09 10.24 18.34
N THR A 58 23.13 11.52 17.98
CA THR A 58 22.17 12.11 17.04
C THR A 58 22.22 11.46 15.66
N ALA A 59 23.43 11.21 15.13
CA ALA A 59 23.60 10.52 13.85
C ALA A 59 23.04 9.09 13.89
N SER A 60 23.25 8.36 14.99
CA SER A 60 22.70 7.01 15.17
C SER A 60 21.16 7.03 15.24
N ALA A 61 20.56 7.98 15.93
CA ALA A 61 19.12 8.14 15.99
C ALA A 61 18.53 8.47 14.61
N ALA A 62 19.17 9.37 13.87
CA ALA A 62 18.77 9.73 12.50
C ALA A 62 18.84 8.52 11.55
N SER A 63 19.89 7.70 11.65
CA SER A 63 20.00 6.44 10.86
C SER A 63 18.89 5.46 11.18
N THR A 64 18.55 5.30 12.46
CA THR A 64 17.44 4.43 12.88
C THR A 64 16.10 4.93 12.34
N ALA A 65 15.83 6.22 12.42
CA ALA A 65 14.60 6.83 11.89
C ALA A 65 14.49 6.66 10.36
N ALA A 66 15.60 6.82 9.63
CA ALA A 66 15.64 6.59 8.18
C ALA A 66 15.32 5.14 7.82
N ASN A 67 15.86 4.16 8.55
CA ASN A 67 15.56 2.75 8.35
C ASN A 67 14.08 2.41 8.61
N GLN A 68 13.49 2.98 9.67
CA GLN A 68 12.07 2.82 9.99
C GLN A 68 11.18 3.44 8.89
N ALA A 69 11.52 4.63 8.41
CA ALA A 69 10.80 5.27 7.30
C ALA A 69 10.85 4.45 6.02
N SER A 70 12.02 3.87 5.70
CA SER A 70 12.18 2.96 4.55
C SER A 70 11.33 1.70 4.69
N ALA A 71 11.30 1.07 5.86
CA ALA A 71 10.46 -0.10 6.12
C ALA A 71 8.95 0.24 5.98
N THR A 72 8.53 1.39 6.49
CA THR A 72 7.14 1.86 6.38
C THR A 72 6.76 2.10 4.91
N ALA A 73 7.64 2.74 4.12
CA ALA A 73 7.42 2.98 2.70
C ALA A 73 7.30 1.67 1.91
N ASN A 74 8.15 0.68 2.19
CA ASN A 74 8.09 -0.64 1.56
C ASN A 74 6.78 -1.38 1.90
N ASN A 75 6.32 -1.32 3.14
CA ASN A 75 5.03 -1.89 3.54
C ASN A 75 3.85 -1.22 2.83
N ALA A 76 3.87 0.10 2.69
CA ALA A 76 2.85 0.84 1.96
C ALA A 76 2.84 0.46 0.46
N LEU A 77 4.02 0.33 -0.16
CA LEU A 77 4.16 -0.11 -1.55
C LEU A 77 3.61 -1.53 -1.75
N ASN A 78 3.91 -2.45 -0.86
CA ASN A 78 3.39 -3.82 -0.93
C ASN A 78 1.86 -3.85 -0.85
N LYS A 79 1.26 -3.10 0.08
CA LYS A 79 -0.20 -2.97 0.18
C LYS A 79 -0.83 -2.34 -1.07
N ALA A 80 -0.18 -1.35 -1.67
CA ALA A 80 -0.64 -0.74 -2.92
C ALA A 80 -0.59 -1.75 -4.08
N ASN A 81 0.47 -2.54 -4.18
CA ASN A 81 0.60 -3.60 -5.19
C ASN A 81 -0.44 -4.71 -5.00
N GLU A 82 -0.72 -5.12 -3.76
CA GLU A 82 -1.80 -6.05 -3.45
C GLU A 82 -3.17 -5.50 -3.89
N ALA A 83 -3.45 -4.24 -3.61
CA ALA A 83 -4.69 -3.59 -4.04
C ALA A 83 -4.80 -3.51 -5.57
N ILE A 84 -3.72 -3.17 -6.27
CA ILE A 84 -3.67 -3.15 -7.75
C ILE A 84 -3.89 -4.55 -8.32
N ASN A 85 -3.25 -5.57 -7.76
CA ASN A 85 -3.44 -6.96 -8.17
C ASN A 85 -4.89 -7.44 -7.94
N ASN A 86 -5.51 -7.01 -6.85
CA ASN A 86 -6.90 -7.33 -6.56
C ASN A 86 -7.87 -6.69 -7.56
N ILE A 87 -7.60 -5.47 -8.01
CA ILE A 87 -8.39 -4.78 -9.05
C ILE A 87 -8.12 -5.35 -10.43
N GLY A 88 -6.88 -5.69 -10.74
CA GLY A 88 -6.46 -6.17 -12.06
C GLY A 88 -6.87 -7.61 -12.41
N ASN A 89 -7.30 -8.42 -11.43
CA ASN A 89 -7.67 -9.83 -11.62
C ASN A 89 -9.15 -10.04 -11.97
N VAL A 90 -9.77 -9.12 -12.69
CA VAL A 90 -11.13 -9.31 -13.21
C VAL A 90 -11.05 -10.12 -14.50
N LYS A 91 -11.54 -11.35 -14.45
CA LYS A 91 -11.76 -12.18 -15.65
C LYS A 91 -13.09 -11.78 -16.29
N THR A 92 -13.09 -11.71 -17.59
CA THR A 92 -14.30 -11.44 -18.38
C THR A 92 -14.54 -12.57 -19.34
N GLY A 93 -15.75 -13.10 -19.37
CA GLY A 93 -16.12 -14.15 -20.31
C GLY A 93 -17.55 -13.99 -20.81
N GLN A 94 -17.80 -14.47 -22.02
CA GLN A 94 -19.13 -14.50 -22.59
C GLN A 94 -19.92 -15.67 -22.01
N ILE A 95 -21.13 -15.42 -21.53
CA ILE A 95 -22.08 -16.45 -21.11
C ILE A 95 -22.70 -17.05 -22.37
N LYS A 96 -22.59 -18.35 -22.54
CA LYS A 96 -23.21 -19.03 -23.66
C LYS A 96 -24.74 -19.00 -23.49
N ASN A 97 -25.42 -18.33 -24.44
CA ASN A 97 -26.87 -18.33 -24.52
C ASN A 97 -27.38 -19.74 -24.85
N THR A 98 -28.44 -20.19 -24.19
CA THR A 98 -29.02 -21.52 -24.36
C THR A 98 -30.33 -21.49 -25.12
N PHE A 99 -30.90 -20.32 -25.44
CA PHE A 99 -32.11 -20.20 -26.22
C PHE A 99 -31.83 -20.28 -27.72
N SER A 100 -32.41 -21.28 -28.38
CA SER A 100 -32.26 -21.45 -29.85
C SER A 100 -32.92 -20.27 -30.58
N GLY A 101 -32.17 -19.66 -31.50
CA GLY A 101 -32.68 -18.56 -32.34
C GLY A 101 -32.74 -17.20 -31.63
N TRP A 102 -32.24 -17.10 -30.40
CA TRP A 102 -32.10 -15.82 -29.72
C TRP A 102 -30.76 -15.16 -30.01
N ASN A 103 -30.77 -13.82 -30.08
CA ASN A 103 -29.62 -12.96 -30.29
C ASN A 103 -29.23 -12.26 -29.00
N GLY A 104 -28.16 -11.49 -29.06
CA GLY A 104 -27.62 -10.73 -27.90
C GLY A 104 -26.56 -11.51 -27.15
N THR A 105 -26.02 -10.87 -26.14
CA THR A 105 -24.88 -11.41 -25.38
C THR A 105 -25.00 -11.08 -23.89
N LEU A 106 -24.78 -12.10 -23.09
CA LEU A 106 -24.53 -11.96 -21.64
C LEU A 106 -23.04 -12.11 -21.36
N TYR A 107 -22.54 -11.35 -20.43
CA TYR A 107 -21.15 -11.41 -19.96
C TYR A 107 -21.10 -11.68 -18.47
N ALA A 108 -20.13 -12.51 -18.09
CA ALA A 108 -19.72 -12.68 -16.70
C ALA A 108 -18.40 -11.98 -16.47
N TYR A 109 -18.32 -11.28 -15.37
CA TYR A 109 -17.09 -10.70 -14.81
C TYR A 109 -16.88 -11.34 -13.45
N TYR A 110 -15.67 -11.78 -13.18
CA TYR A 110 -15.32 -12.43 -11.93
C TYR A 110 -13.98 -11.93 -11.41
N ASN A 111 -13.97 -11.48 -10.18
CA ASN A 111 -12.75 -11.18 -9.46
C ASN A 111 -12.44 -12.32 -8.49
N ASN A 112 -11.40 -13.09 -8.79
CA ASN A 112 -11.03 -14.26 -8.01
C ASN A 112 -10.59 -13.93 -6.58
N ASN A 113 -10.03 -12.76 -6.37
CA ASN A 113 -9.52 -12.36 -5.05
C ASN A 113 -10.64 -11.88 -4.12
N SER A 114 -11.56 -11.07 -4.64
CA SER A 114 -12.70 -10.55 -3.87
C SER A 114 -13.94 -11.44 -3.91
N LYS A 115 -13.91 -12.52 -4.72
CA LYS A 115 -15.06 -13.41 -4.92
C LYS A 115 -16.33 -12.67 -5.37
N ILE A 116 -16.15 -11.61 -6.16
CA ILE A 116 -17.25 -10.83 -6.71
C ILE A 116 -17.55 -11.30 -8.12
N TYR A 117 -18.81 -11.57 -8.35
CA TYR A 117 -19.37 -11.83 -9.67
C TYR A 117 -20.20 -10.65 -10.14
N TRP A 118 -20.10 -10.35 -11.41
CA TRP A 118 -21.00 -9.43 -12.06
C TRP A 118 -21.47 -10.02 -13.38
N ILE A 119 -22.79 -10.22 -13.53
CA ILE A 119 -23.43 -10.70 -14.76
C ILE A 119 -24.21 -9.53 -15.35
N LYS A 120 -23.95 -9.24 -16.63
CA LYS A 120 -24.71 -8.20 -17.34
C LYS A 120 -24.90 -8.54 -18.81
N GLY A 121 -25.92 -7.95 -19.41
CA GLY A 121 -26.20 -8.03 -20.84
C GLY A 121 -27.64 -8.37 -21.11
N GLN A 122 -27.93 -8.69 -22.37
CA GLN A 122 -29.26 -8.91 -22.85
C GLN A 122 -29.27 -10.01 -23.90
N VAL A 123 -30.31 -10.85 -23.85
CA VAL A 123 -30.65 -11.79 -24.93
C VAL A 123 -32.11 -11.59 -25.31
N TYR A 124 -32.43 -11.70 -26.58
CA TYR A 124 -33.76 -11.45 -27.12
C TYR A 124 -34.03 -12.31 -28.36
N GLY A 125 -35.30 -12.62 -28.61
CA GLY A 125 -35.71 -13.45 -29.72
C GLY A 125 -37.20 -13.70 -29.80
N SER A 126 -37.59 -14.74 -30.47
CA SER A 126 -38.99 -15.16 -30.53
C SER A 126 -39.53 -15.52 -29.16
N ALA A 127 -40.82 -15.29 -28.98
CA ALA A 127 -41.53 -15.54 -27.72
C ALA A 127 -41.34 -17.01 -27.27
N GLN A 128 -40.89 -17.20 -26.02
CA GLN A 128 -40.72 -18.52 -25.41
C GLN A 128 -41.26 -18.51 -23.99
N SER A 129 -41.69 -19.64 -23.48
CA SER A 129 -41.99 -19.81 -22.08
C SER A 129 -40.73 -20.15 -21.30
N ILE A 130 -40.57 -19.48 -20.17
CA ILE A 130 -39.55 -19.84 -19.18
C ILE A 130 -40.23 -20.37 -17.91
N THR A 131 -39.63 -21.37 -17.30
CA THR A 131 -40.11 -21.98 -16.08
C THR A 131 -39.02 -21.88 -15.03
N ASN A 132 -39.39 -22.06 -13.80
CA ASN A 132 -38.42 -22.31 -12.72
C ASN A 132 -37.55 -23.51 -13.11
N SER A 133 -36.27 -23.29 -13.37
CA SER A 133 -35.26 -24.23 -13.88
C SER A 133 -34.97 -24.13 -15.40
N THR A 134 -35.64 -23.25 -16.15
CA THR A 134 -35.23 -23.00 -17.56
C THR A 134 -33.80 -22.45 -17.61
N LYS A 135 -32.90 -23.12 -18.27
CA LYS A 135 -31.51 -22.69 -18.42
C LYS A 135 -31.43 -21.48 -19.34
N ILE A 136 -30.98 -20.35 -18.78
CA ILE A 136 -30.79 -19.08 -19.50
C ILE A 136 -29.41 -19.03 -20.15
N GLY A 137 -28.39 -19.55 -19.45
CA GLY A 137 -27.04 -19.48 -19.92
C GLY A 137 -26.08 -20.41 -19.17
N GLN A 138 -24.84 -20.44 -19.66
CA GLN A 138 -23.75 -21.19 -19.08
C GLN A 138 -22.55 -20.25 -18.87
N LEU A 139 -22.04 -20.17 -17.66
CA LEU A 139 -20.78 -19.46 -17.36
C LEU A 139 -19.63 -20.05 -18.20
N PRO A 140 -18.65 -19.24 -18.59
CA PRO A 140 -17.66 -19.59 -19.60
C PRO A 140 -16.87 -20.87 -19.28
N ASP A 141 -16.38 -21.00 -18.05
CA ASP A 141 -15.61 -22.15 -17.58
C ASP A 141 -15.71 -22.29 -16.06
N ASN A 142 -15.11 -23.32 -15.49
CA ASN A 142 -15.14 -23.62 -14.07
C ASN A 142 -14.49 -22.56 -13.16
N THR A 143 -13.71 -21.64 -13.73
CA THR A 143 -13.13 -20.51 -12.97
C THR A 143 -14.22 -19.52 -12.51
N TYR A 144 -15.36 -19.50 -13.24
CA TYR A 144 -16.50 -18.63 -12.94
C TYR A 144 -17.60 -19.35 -12.14
N TRP A 145 -17.42 -20.64 -11.82
CA TRP A 145 -18.47 -21.39 -11.15
C TRP A 145 -18.46 -21.10 -9.65
N PRO A 146 -19.61 -20.79 -9.05
CA PRO A 146 -19.67 -20.56 -7.61
C PRO A 146 -19.45 -21.87 -6.84
N ALA A 147 -18.91 -21.75 -5.64
CA ALA A 147 -18.67 -22.90 -4.75
C ALA A 147 -20.00 -23.57 -4.30
N GLN A 148 -21.07 -22.80 -4.26
CA GLN A 148 -22.41 -23.26 -3.91
C GLN A 148 -23.46 -22.64 -4.84
N ARG A 149 -24.64 -23.26 -4.87
CA ARG A 149 -25.79 -22.71 -5.61
C ARG A 149 -26.28 -21.42 -4.98
N LEU A 150 -26.42 -20.38 -5.79
CA LEU A 150 -26.87 -19.07 -5.39
C LEU A 150 -28.23 -18.77 -6.01
N THR A 151 -29.20 -18.33 -5.21
CA THR A 151 -30.47 -17.78 -5.70
C THR A 151 -30.41 -16.27 -5.57
N ILE A 152 -30.65 -15.58 -6.67
CA ILE A 152 -30.53 -14.13 -6.76
C ILE A 152 -31.86 -13.57 -7.20
N TYR A 153 -32.49 -12.82 -6.30
CA TYR A 153 -33.77 -12.15 -6.54
C TYR A 153 -33.54 -10.81 -7.23
N ASN A 154 -34.45 -10.45 -8.15
CA ASN A 154 -34.35 -9.24 -8.97
C ASN A 154 -33.01 -9.10 -9.70
N ALA A 155 -32.49 -10.21 -10.22
CA ALA A 155 -31.23 -10.24 -10.94
C ALA A 155 -31.26 -9.50 -12.28
N GLY A 156 -32.44 -9.18 -12.76
CA GLY A 156 -32.70 -8.48 -13.99
C GLY A 156 -34.19 -8.38 -14.27
N TYR A 157 -34.54 -8.30 -15.53
CA TYR A 157 -35.94 -8.32 -15.97
C TYR A 157 -36.11 -9.14 -17.24
N TYR A 158 -37.33 -9.61 -17.46
CA TYR A 158 -37.78 -10.16 -18.71
C TYR A 158 -38.91 -9.33 -19.30
N ARG A 159 -39.06 -9.34 -20.63
CA ARG A 159 -40.10 -8.62 -21.33
C ARG A 159 -41.04 -9.61 -22.03
N THR A 160 -42.32 -9.32 -21.90
CA THR A 160 -43.41 -9.97 -22.64
C THR A 160 -44.14 -8.92 -23.45
N SER A 161 -45.19 -9.31 -24.19
CA SER A 161 -46.14 -8.36 -24.83
C SER A 161 -46.83 -7.45 -23.84
N ASN A 162 -46.89 -7.85 -22.58
CA ASN A 162 -47.61 -7.13 -21.49
C ASN A 162 -46.71 -6.19 -20.64
N GLY A 163 -45.41 -6.12 -20.97
CA GLY A 163 -44.45 -5.27 -20.28
C GLY A 163 -43.23 -5.99 -19.72
N GLU A 164 -42.54 -5.30 -18.83
CA GLU A 164 -41.33 -5.79 -18.14
C GLU A 164 -41.67 -6.26 -16.74
N ASN A 165 -41.07 -7.37 -16.33
CA ASN A 165 -41.23 -7.97 -15.02
C ASN A 165 -39.89 -8.39 -14.44
N ALA A 166 -39.76 -8.42 -13.12
CA ALA A 166 -38.57 -8.86 -12.44
C ALA A 166 -38.24 -10.32 -12.75
N LEU A 167 -36.95 -10.61 -12.90
CA LEU A 167 -36.41 -11.94 -13.13
C LEU A 167 -35.52 -12.35 -11.97
N ASP A 168 -35.86 -13.45 -11.35
CA ASP A 168 -35.04 -14.14 -10.39
C ASP A 168 -34.24 -15.25 -11.10
N ILE A 169 -33.00 -15.46 -10.69
CA ILE A 169 -32.13 -16.50 -11.26
C ILE A 169 -31.51 -17.38 -10.20
N GLN A 170 -31.08 -18.54 -10.64
CA GLN A 170 -30.22 -19.45 -9.88
C GLN A 170 -28.91 -19.66 -10.65
N VAL A 171 -27.78 -19.43 -9.97
CA VAL A 171 -26.45 -19.79 -10.49
C VAL A 171 -26.00 -21.05 -9.76
N ASN A 172 -25.79 -22.11 -10.51
CA ASN A 172 -25.47 -23.42 -9.96
C ASN A 172 -23.95 -23.67 -9.94
N THR A 173 -23.54 -24.67 -9.15
CA THR A 173 -22.13 -25.08 -9.01
C THR A 173 -21.50 -25.66 -10.25
N ASP A 174 -22.31 -26.02 -11.27
CA ASP A 174 -21.87 -26.41 -12.60
C ASP A 174 -21.79 -25.24 -13.59
N GLY A 175 -21.97 -24.02 -13.09
CA GLY A 175 -21.96 -22.79 -13.89
C GLY A 175 -23.22 -22.54 -14.70
N SER A 176 -24.26 -23.37 -14.60
CA SER A 176 -25.54 -23.10 -15.27
C SER A 176 -26.27 -21.93 -14.57
N ILE A 177 -26.86 -21.05 -15.37
CA ILE A 177 -27.72 -19.96 -14.94
C ILE A 177 -29.14 -20.33 -15.34
N ASN A 178 -29.98 -20.58 -14.35
CA ASN A 178 -31.36 -20.96 -14.57
C ASN A 178 -32.31 -19.83 -14.16
N SER A 179 -33.46 -19.72 -14.84
CA SER A 179 -34.58 -18.93 -14.34
C SER A 179 -35.08 -19.50 -13.00
N PHE A 180 -35.42 -18.65 -12.08
CA PHE A 180 -36.18 -18.99 -10.87
C PHE A 180 -37.58 -18.35 -10.90
N THR A 181 -38.01 -18.00 -12.09
CA THR A 181 -39.28 -17.34 -12.38
C THR A 181 -40.03 -18.12 -13.47
N ASN A 182 -41.35 -18.23 -13.35
CA ASN A 182 -42.22 -18.75 -14.41
C ASN A 182 -42.82 -17.59 -15.22
N ALA A 183 -42.68 -17.64 -16.52
CA ALA A 183 -43.26 -16.64 -17.42
C ALA A 183 -43.52 -17.20 -18.81
N GLU A 184 -44.58 -16.73 -19.46
CA GLU A 184 -44.94 -17.07 -20.82
C GLU A 184 -44.67 -15.89 -21.77
N ASN A 185 -44.46 -16.23 -23.06
CA ASN A 185 -44.30 -15.23 -24.12
C ASN A 185 -43.12 -14.25 -23.85
N VAL A 186 -42.07 -14.74 -23.26
CA VAL A 186 -40.86 -13.97 -23.01
C VAL A 186 -40.11 -13.76 -24.33
N THR A 187 -39.83 -12.50 -24.66
CA THR A 187 -39.11 -12.09 -25.88
C THR A 187 -37.76 -11.48 -25.59
N ASN A 188 -37.45 -11.18 -24.31
CA ASN A 188 -36.22 -10.54 -23.88
C ASN A 188 -35.89 -10.92 -22.45
N ILE A 189 -34.61 -11.13 -22.19
CA ILE A 189 -34.06 -11.27 -20.83
C ILE A 189 -32.86 -10.34 -20.72
N THR A 190 -32.88 -9.47 -19.73
CA THR A 190 -31.77 -8.57 -19.38
C THR A 190 -31.31 -8.91 -17.98
N LEU A 191 -30.01 -9.13 -17.83
CA LEU A 191 -29.38 -9.32 -16.52
C LEU A 191 -28.48 -8.13 -16.20
N GLY A 192 -28.44 -7.76 -14.92
CA GLY A 192 -27.62 -6.66 -14.41
C GLY A 192 -27.42 -6.83 -12.91
N VAL A 193 -26.71 -7.90 -12.51
CA VAL A 193 -26.58 -8.27 -11.10
C VAL A 193 -25.13 -8.45 -10.71
N MET A 194 -24.81 -8.02 -9.50
CA MET A 194 -23.56 -8.27 -8.81
C MET A 194 -23.86 -9.09 -7.55
N PHE A 195 -23.06 -10.10 -7.31
CA PHE A 195 -23.19 -10.96 -6.14
C PHE A 195 -21.83 -11.43 -5.64
N PHE A 196 -21.79 -11.92 -4.41
CA PHE A 196 -20.58 -12.37 -3.75
C PHE A 196 -20.66 -13.88 -3.50
N ASP A 197 -19.53 -14.56 -3.72
CA ASP A 197 -19.32 -15.96 -3.34
C ASP A 197 -18.41 -15.97 -2.10
N PHE A 198 -19.00 -16.08 -0.93
CA PHE A 198 -18.32 -15.95 0.37
C PHE A 198 -17.73 -17.27 0.90
N TYR A 199 -17.25 -18.18 0.05
CA TYR A 199 -16.66 -19.44 0.49
C TYR A 199 -15.30 -19.73 -0.11
#